data_607541e629b23d4e632aeedbd21bab66
#
_entry.id   607541e629b23d4e632aeedbd21bab66
#
_cell.length_a   1.000
_cell.length_b   1.000
_cell.length_c   1.000
_cell.angle_alpha   90.00
_cell.angle_beta   90.00
_cell.angle_gamma   90.00
#
_symmetry.space_group_name_H-M   'P 1'
#
loop_
_entity.id
_entity.type
_entity.pdbx_description
1 polymer ?
#
loop_
_entity_poly.entity_id
_entity_poly.type
_entity_poly.pdbx_seq_one_letter_code
_entity_poly.pdbx_strand_id
1 'polypeptide(L)'
;MDDTIPVSLFDEELVDENGLISVKKVWDVSQKTIKPKIFLCRKIYDADDFVMLSEKELRTLCAKFHIETAKANGEEYNNKEKREKLRAYHHEAGTSFHFDFEEMPATGTTRPKKIIEALKGILPTFEYFRADRSLSDSDTSVQKYFKDQAYKLLKSEISTDEVEDSIRHHIEEALGKITQKINQVVPEDEQVEAQVEFDWSKLISTTYWRN
;
A
#
# COMPACT_ATOMS: atom_id res chain seq x y z
N MET A 1 -4.65 -1.78 -18.95
CA MET A 1 -3.77 -2.14 -17.81
C MET A 1 -4.42 -1.59 -16.56
N ASP A 2 -4.99 -2.45 -15.76
CA ASP A 2 -5.79 -1.97 -14.64
C ASP A 2 -5.18 -2.34 -13.30
N ASP A 3 -3.93 -1.88 -13.13
CA ASP A 3 -3.17 -2.07 -11.90
C ASP A 3 -3.41 -0.97 -10.87
N THR A 4 -4.36 -0.07 -11.11
CA THR A 4 -4.67 1.06 -10.23
C THR A 4 -5.71 0.72 -9.16
N ILE A 5 -6.52 -0.34 -9.36
CA ILE A 5 -7.57 -0.71 -8.41
C ILE A 5 -6.95 -1.41 -7.19
N PRO A 6 -7.22 -0.92 -5.98
CA PRO A 6 -6.76 -1.58 -4.75
C PRO A 6 -7.25 -3.02 -4.66
N VAL A 7 -6.40 -3.91 -4.19
CA VAL A 7 -6.77 -5.30 -3.91
C VAL A 7 -7.49 -5.34 -2.57
N SER A 8 -8.74 -5.78 -2.58
CA SER A 8 -9.45 -6.18 -1.37
C SER A 8 -9.17 -7.66 -1.10
N LEU A 9 -8.58 -7.98 0.04
CA LEU A 9 -8.24 -9.36 0.39
C LEU A 9 -9.51 -10.20 0.61
N PHE A 10 -10.58 -9.59 1.12
CA PHE A 10 -11.86 -10.26 1.33
C PHE A 10 -12.60 -10.53 0.01
N ASP A 11 -12.69 -9.53 -0.87
CA ASP A 11 -13.35 -9.67 -2.18
C ASP A 11 -12.65 -10.70 -3.08
N GLU A 12 -11.35 -10.90 -2.86
CA GLU A 12 -10.55 -11.86 -3.62
C GLU A 12 -10.50 -13.24 -2.96
N GLU A 13 -11.29 -13.47 -1.91
CA GLU A 13 -11.33 -14.72 -1.13
C GLU A 13 -9.95 -15.15 -0.57
N LEU A 14 -9.11 -14.15 -0.22
CA LEU A 14 -7.80 -14.35 0.40
C LEU A 14 -7.94 -14.46 1.92
N VAL A 15 -8.80 -15.36 2.34
CA VAL A 15 -9.16 -15.64 3.74
C VAL A 15 -9.12 -17.14 3.99
N ASP A 16 -9.04 -17.53 5.26
CA ASP A 16 -9.14 -18.93 5.67
C ASP A 16 -10.60 -19.41 5.76
N GLU A 17 -10.80 -20.65 6.19
CA GLU A 17 -12.12 -21.30 6.36
C GLU A 17 -13.05 -20.58 7.35
N ASN A 18 -12.50 -19.75 8.24
CA ASN A 18 -13.24 -18.94 9.20
C ASN A 18 -13.52 -17.51 8.70
N GLY A 19 -13.13 -17.19 7.46
CA GLY A 19 -13.23 -15.85 6.90
C GLY A 19 -12.21 -14.87 7.47
N LEU A 20 -11.13 -15.36 8.06
CA LEU A 20 -10.07 -14.54 8.64
C LEU A 20 -8.85 -14.47 7.72
N ILE A 21 -8.14 -13.34 7.77
CA ILE A 21 -6.88 -13.19 7.04
C ILE A 21 -5.77 -13.89 7.83
N SER A 22 -5.39 -15.08 7.38
CA SER A 22 -4.37 -15.92 8.01
C SER A 22 -3.05 -15.83 7.25
N VAL A 23 -1.99 -15.38 7.94
CA VAL A 23 -0.66 -15.15 7.37
C VAL A 23 0.38 -15.97 8.10
N LYS A 24 1.22 -16.66 7.32
CA LYS A 24 2.37 -17.41 7.82
C LYS A 24 3.66 -16.77 7.29
N LYS A 25 4.60 -16.48 8.18
CA LYS A 25 5.95 -16.05 7.82
C LYS A 25 6.93 -17.17 8.12
N VAL A 26 7.76 -17.50 7.14
CA VAL A 26 8.80 -18.54 7.26
C VAL A 26 10.15 -17.92 7.01
N TRP A 27 11.11 -18.16 7.89
CA TRP A 27 12.49 -17.71 7.75
C TRP A 27 13.39 -18.92 7.51
N ASP A 28 14.09 -18.94 6.39
CA ASP A 28 15.12 -19.93 6.13
C ASP A 28 16.44 -19.45 6.74
N VAL A 29 16.74 -19.96 7.92
CA VAL A 29 17.93 -19.60 8.69
C VAL A 29 19.23 -20.25 8.15
N SER A 30 19.12 -21.14 7.17
CA SER A 30 20.30 -21.74 6.50
C SER A 30 20.95 -20.77 5.50
N GLN A 31 20.21 -19.72 5.09
CA GLN A 31 20.68 -18.76 4.11
C GLN A 31 21.55 -17.67 4.74
N LYS A 32 22.59 -17.25 4.02
CA LYS A 32 23.46 -16.13 4.44
C LYS A 32 22.67 -14.81 4.65
N THR A 33 21.62 -14.61 3.86
CA THR A 33 20.71 -13.46 3.99
C THR A 33 19.31 -13.99 4.30
N ILE A 34 18.90 -13.83 5.55
CA ILE A 34 17.62 -14.31 6.04
C ILE A 34 16.53 -13.31 5.62
N LYS A 35 15.67 -13.73 4.69
CA LYS A 35 14.48 -12.98 4.29
C LYS A 35 13.24 -13.80 4.59
N PRO A 36 12.18 -13.21 5.16
CA PRO A 36 10.94 -13.96 5.37
C PRO A 36 10.25 -14.22 4.03
N LYS A 37 9.76 -15.44 3.87
CA LYS A 37 8.74 -15.80 2.90
C LYS A 37 7.39 -15.58 3.54
N ILE A 38 6.47 -14.95 2.83
CA ILE A 38 5.11 -14.67 3.29
C ILE A 38 4.17 -15.63 2.58
N PHE A 39 3.39 -16.35 3.35
CA PHE A 39 2.32 -17.22 2.87
C PHE A 39 0.99 -16.66 3.34
N LEU A 40 0.02 -16.63 2.45
CA LEU A 40 -1.34 -16.20 2.74
C LEU A 40 -2.28 -17.38 2.55
N CYS A 41 -3.11 -17.67 3.55
CA CYS A 41 -4.18 -18.65 3.42
C CYS A 41 -5.24 -18.11 2.47
N ARG A 42 -5.68 -18.92 1.55
CA ARG A 42 -6.72 -18.56 0.60
C ARG A 42 -7.53 -19.75 0.14
N LYS A 43 -8.69 -19.45 -0.39
CA LYS A 43 -9.53 -20.41 -1.07
C LYS A 43 -8.96 -20.71 -2.46
N ILE A 44 -8.81 -21.98 -2.77
CA ILE A 44 -8.30 -22.50 -4.05
C ILE A 44 -9.37 -23.42 -4.63
N TYR A 45 -9.85 -23.13 -5.82
CA TYR A 45 -10.76 -24.00 -6.53
C TYR A 45 -9.98 -25.12 -7.21
N ASP A 46 -10.43 -26.37 -7.02
CA ASP A 46 -9.71 -27.55 -7.52
C ASP A 46 -9.64 -27.62 -9.05
N ALA A 47 -10.57 -26.97 -9.72
CA ALA A 47 -10.62 -26.94 -11.17
C ALA A 47 -9.60 -25.95 -11.79
N ASP A 48 -9.44 -24.77 -11.18
CA ASP A 48 -8.60 -23.71 -11.74
C ASP A 48 -8.24 -22.67 -10.66
N ASP A 49 -6.97 -22.33 -10.58
CA ASP A 49 -6.49 -21.23 -9.76
C ASP A 49 -6.33 -19.95 -10.61
N PHE A 50 -7.16 -18.95 -10.36
CA PHE A 50 -7.22 -17.74 -11.16
C PHE A 50 -6.74 -16.47 -10.45
N VAL A 51 -6.42 -16.54 -9.15
CA VAL A 51 -6.05 -15.34 -8.37
C VAL A 51 -4.75 -14.71 -8.88
N MET A 52 -3.77 -15.53 -9.23
CA MET A 52 -2.45 -15.11 -9.67
C MET A 52 -2.31 -14.97 -11.19
N LEU A 53 -3.36 -15.27 -11.96
CA LEU A 53 -3.29 -15.27 -13.42
C LEU A 53 -3.09 -13.85 -13.99
N SER A 54 -2.31 -13.79 -15.05
CA SER A 54 -2.19 -12.58 -15.88
C SER A 54 -3.49 -12.30 -16.64
N GLU A 55 -3.62 -11.08 -17.18
CA GLU A 55 -4.79 -10.70 -17.98
C GLU A 55 -5.06 -11.67 -19.14
N LYS A 56 -4.01 -12.08 -19.85
CA LYS A 56 -4.13 -13.03 -20.99
C LYS A 56 -4.65 -14.38 -20.53
N GLU A 57 -4.14 -14.88 -19.40
CA GLU A 57 -4.56 -16.17 -18.84
C GLU A 57 -6.00 -16.10 -18.32
N LEU A 58 -6.38 -15.01 -17.64
CA LEU A 58 -7.76 -14.79 -17.20
C LEU A 58 -8.74 -14.74 -18.38
N ARG A 59 -8.38 -14.07 -19.45
CA ARG A 59 -9.18 -14.03 -20.68
C ARG A 59 -9.37 -15.42 -21.28
N THR A 60 -8.29 -16.21 -21.34
CA THR A 60 -8.35 -17.58 -21.83
C THR A 60 -9.22 -18.45 -20.94
N LEU A 61 -9.13 -18.27 -19.62
CA LEU A 61 -9.93 -19.02 -18.66
C LEU A 61 -11.42 -18.66 -18.73
N CYS A 62 -11.74 -17.35 -18.84
CA CYS A 62 -13.11 -16.90 -19.07
C CYS A 62 -13.70 -17.53 -20.36
N ALA A 63 -12.92 -17.55 -21.44
CA ALA A 63 -13.37 -18.18 -22.69
C ALA A 63 -13.61 -19.68 -22.54
N LYS A 64 -12.77 -20.39 -21.77
CA LYS A 64 -12.94 -21.83 -21.43
C LYS A 64 -14.31 -22.11 -20.78
N PHE A 65 -14.75 -21.21 -19.90
CA PHE A 65 -16.03 -21.34 -19.19
C PHE A 65 -17.19 -20.58 -19.83
N HIS A 66 -17.01 -20.07 -21.04
CA HIS A 66 -18.00 -19.27 -21.77
C HIS A 66 -18.49 -18.03 -20.99
N ILE A 67 -17.61 -17.47 -20.16
CA ILE A 67 -17.88 -16.24 -19.40
C ILE A 67 -17.61 -15.05 -20.30
N GLU A 68 -18.61 -14.16 -20.44
CA GLU A 68 -18.45 -12.92 -21.18
C GLU A 68 -17.39 -12.03 -20.54
N THR A 69 -16.49 -11.49 -21.36
CA THR A 69 -15.40 -10.59 -20.94
C THR A 69 -15.66 -9.14 -21.28
N ALA A 70 -16.80 -8.84 -21.92
CA ALA A 70 -17.23 -7.49 -22.29
C ALA A 70 -18.51 -7.10 -21.57
N LYS A 71 -18.62 -5.81 -21.25
CA LYS A 71 -19.82 -5.17 -20.70
C LYS A 71 -20.83 -4.89 -21.82
N ALA A 72 -22.08 -4.63 -21.44
CA ALA A 72 -23.12 -4.29 -22.40
C ALA A 72 -22.82 -3.04 -23.26
N ASN A 73 -21.98 -2.13 -22.76
CA ASN A 73 -21.49 -0.95 -23.48
C ASN A 73 -20.30 -1.21 -24.40
N GLY A 74 -19.84 -2.45 -24.53
CA GLY A 74 -18.69 -2.85 -25.34
C GLY A 74 -17.32 -2.70 -24.66
N GLU A 75 -17.26 -2.18 -23.45
CA GLU A 75 -16.01 -2.13 -22.66
C GLU A 75 -15.65 -3.50 -22.15
N GLU A 76 -14.37 -3.82 -22.15
CA GLU A 76 -13.87 -5.07 -21.56
C GLU A 76 -13.86 -5.00 -20.02
N TYR A 77 -14.25 -6.10 -19.38
CA TYR A 77 -14.10 -6.23 -17.93
C TYR A 77 -12.63 -6.17 -17.51
N ASN A 78 -12.34 -5.47 -16.42
CA ASN A 78 -11.02 -5.47 -15.84
C ASN A 78 -10.70 -6.83 -15.15
N ASN A 79 -9.46 -7.01 -14.73
CA ASN A 79 -9.02 -8.29 -14.15
C ASN A 79 -9.75 -8.62 -12.84
N LYS A 80 -10.13 -7.64 -12.02
CA LYS A 80 -10.93 -7.86 -10.81
C LYS A 80 -12.33 -8.39 -11.18
N GLU A 81 -13.01 -7.72 -12.10
CA GLU A 81 -14.33 -8.12 -12.58
C GLU A 81 -14.32 -9.51 -13.23
N LYS A 82 -13.27 -9.85 -13.99
CA LYS A 82 -13.09 -11.20 -14.57
C LYS A 82 -12.98 -12.26 -13.48
N ARG A 83 -12.22 -11.99 -12.40
CA ARG A 83 -12.13 -12.94 -11.27
C ARG A 83 -13.42 -13.05 -10.48
N GLU A 84 -14.15 -11.94 -10.28
CA GLU A 84 -15.47 -11.98 -9.66
C GLU A 84 -16.44 -12.90 -10.44
N LYS A 85 -16.45 -12.80 -11.77
CA LYS A 85 -17.26 -13.66 -12.62
C LYS A 85 -16.82 -15.14 -12.56
N LEU A 86 -15.52 -15.39 -12.51
CA LEU A 86 -15.00 -16.76 -12.33
C LEU A 86 -15.41 -17.34 -10.97
N ARG A 87 -15.34 -16.55 -9.88
CA ARG A 87 -15.83 -16.95 -8.56
C ARG A 87 -17.33 -17.29 -8.59
N ALA A 88 -18.12 -16.39 -9.16
CA ALA A 88 -19.56 -16.62 -9.30
C ALA A 88 -19.85 -17.91 -10.07
N TYR A 89 -19.17 -18.14 -11.19
CA TYR A 89 -19.29 -19.38 -11.97
C TYR A 89 -18.96 -20.63 -11.14
N HIS A 90 -17.83 -20.65 -10.45
CA HIS A 90 -17.43 -21.80 -9.62
C HIS A 90 -18.38 -22.03 -8.45
N HIS A 91 -18.90 -20.95 -7.86
CA HIS A 91 -19.90 -21.04 -6.81
C HIS A 91 -21.22 -21.64 -7.33
N GLU A 92 -21.73 -21.18 -8.47
CA GLU A 92 -22.95 -21.70 -9.10
C GLU A 92 -22.77 -23.13 -9.58
N ALA A 93 -21.60 -23.49 -10.10
CA ALA A 93 -21.28 -24.85 -10.54
C ALA A 93 -21.05 -25.84 -9.38
N GLY A 94 -20.99 -25.35 -8.14
CA GLY A 94 -20.67 -26.17 -6.96
C GLY A 94 -19.27 -26.77 -7.04
N THR A 95 -18.33 -26.09 -7.66
CA THR A 95 -16.95 -26.57 -7.81
C THR A 95 -16.31 -26.77 -6.43
N SER A 96 -15.66 -27.90 -6.23
CA SER A 96 -14.93 -28.18 -5.00
C SER A 96 -13.76 -27.21 -4.82
N PHE A 97 -13.44 -26.91 -3.57
CA PHE A 97 -12.35 -26.04 -3.20
C PHE A 97 -11.74 -26.48 -1.88
N HIS A 98 -10.53 -26.03 -1.64
CA HIS A 98 -9.85 -26.20 -0.35
C HIS A 98 -9.18 -24.90 0.07
N PHE A 99 -8.77 -24.82 1.33
CA PHE A 99 -7.97 -23.71 1.85
C PHE A 99 -6.52 -24.16 2.02
N ASP A 100 -5.57 -23.38 1.51
CA ASP A 100 -4.16 -23.67 1.71
C ASP A 100 -3.35 -22.36 1.78
N PHE A 101 -2.14 -22.49 2.33
CA PHE A 101 -1.17 -21.42 2.42
C PHE A 101 -0.31 -21.37 1.17
N GLU A 102 -0.44 -20.31 0.40
CA GLU A 102 0.37 -20.10 -0.79
C GLU A 102 1.40 -18.99 -0.58
N GLU A 103 2.63 -19.23 -1.08
CA GLU A 103 3.70 -18.24 -1.04
C GLU A 103 3.35 -17.04 -1.91
N MET A 104 3.42 -15.84 -1.29
CA MET A 104 3.24 -14.57 -1.97
C MET A 104 4.61 -14.02 -2.37
N PRO A 105 5.04 -14.15 -3.63
CA PRO A 105 6.35 -13.71 -4.04
C PRO A 105 6.45 -12.18 -3.94
N ALA A 106 7.49 -11.70 -3.25
CA ALA A 106 7.74 -10.28 -3.03
C ALA A 106 8.21 -9.56 -4.32
N THR A 107 8.62 -10.32 -5.32
CA THR A 107 9.19 -9.83 -6.59
C THR A 107 8.62 -10.61 -7.76
N GLY A 108 8.51 -9.97 -8.91
CA GLY A 108 8.15 -10.61 -10.18
C GLY A 108 6.91 -10.03 -10.81
N THR A 109 5.74 -10.51 -10.47
CA THR A 109 4.48 -10.03 -11.06
C THR A 109 3.88 -8.87 -10.29
N THR A 110 3.12 -8.01 -10.96
CA THR A 110 2.43 -6.88 -10.32
C THR A 110 1.40 -7.32 -9.29
N ARG A 111 0.71 -8.42 -9.52
CA ARG A 111 -0.39 -8.88 -8.67
C ARG A 111 0.04 -9.34 -7.27
N PRO A 112 1.00 -10.25 -7.09
CA PRO A 112 1.49 -10.63 -5.76
C PRO A 112 2.00 -9.43 -4.97
N LYS A 113 2.65 -8.46 -5.64
CA LYS A 113 3.11 -7.23 -4.99
C LYS A 113 1.95 -6.44 -4.41
N LYS A 114 0.85 -6.26 -5.13
CA LYS A 114 -0.34 -5.54 -4.66
C LYS A 114 -1.05 -6.27 -3.51
N ILE A 115 -1.13 -7.60 -3.55
CA ILE A 115 -1.63 -8.39 -2.42
C ILE A 115 -0.78 -8.16 -1.17
N ILE A 116 0.55 -8.18 -1.31
CA ILE A 116 1.46 -7.90 -0.19
C ILE A 116 1.32 -6.46 0.32
N GLU A 117 1.14 -5.48 -0.55
CA GLU A 117 0.90 -4.09 -0.17
C GLU A 117 -0.41 -3.94 0.60
N ALA A 118 -1.50 -4.54 0.13
CA ALA A 118 -2.78 -4.56 0.83
C ALA A 118 -2.66 -5.26 2.20
N LEU A 119 -1.97 -6.40 2.25
CA LEU A 119 -1.70 -7.13 3.48
C LEU A 119 -0.88 -6.29 4.48
N LYS A 120 0.16 -5.59 4.02
CA LYS A 120 0.97 -4.70 4.88
C LYS A 120 0.15 -3.55 5.47
N GLY A 121 -0.88 -3.09 4.74
CA GLY A 121 -1.78 -2.02 5.22
C GLY A 121 -2.64 -2.44 6.41
N ILE A 122 -2.97 -3.73 6.54
CA ILE A 122 -3.83 -4.26 7.61
C ILE A 122 -3.06 -4.98 8.72
N LEU A 123 -1.83 -5.42 8.45
CA LEU A 123 -1.01 -6.06 9.49
C LEU A 123 -0.59 -5.05 10.56
N PRO A 124 -0.67 -5.43 11.84
CA PRO A 124 -0.17 -4.57 12.91
C PRO A 124 1.31 -4.29 12.73
N THR A 125 1.70 -3.05 13.00
CA THR A 125 3.10 -2.66 13.04
C THR A 125 3.75 -3.33 14.24
N PHE A 126 4.83 -4.07 14.01
CA PHE A 126 5.60 -4.72 15.05
C PHE A 126 6.99 -4.13 15.09
N GLU A 127 7.42 -3.69 16.26
CA GLU A 127 8.76 -3.18 16.50
C GLU A 127 9.40 -3.95 17.65
N TYR A 128 10.65 -4.39 17.46
CA TYR A 128 11.40 -5.12 18.48
C TYR A 128 12.42 -4.20 19.14
N PHE A 129 12.24 -3.95 20.43
CA PHE A 129 13.20 -3.24 21.24
C PHE A 129 14.04 -4.24 22.03
N ARG A 130 15.34 -4.18 21.88
CA ARG A 130 16.28 -5.09 22.59
C ARG A 130 16.33 -4.70 24.07
N ALA A 131 15.98 -5.62 24.94
CA ALA A 131 15.99 -5.40 26.39
C ALA A 131 17.41 -5.29 26.99
N ASP A 132 18.44 -5.74 26.27
CA ASP A 132 19.84 -5.69 26.67
C ASP A 132 20.54 -4.35 26.38
N ARG A 133 19.86 -3.42 25.72
CA ARG A 133 20.33 -2.05 25.53
C ARG A 133 19.56 -1.11 26.45
N SER A 134 20.27 -0.24 27.15
CA SER A 134 19.63 0.90 27.79
C SER A 134 18.97 1.73 26.69
N LEU A 135 17.64 1.77 26.69
CA LEU A 135 16.88 2.66 25.83
C LEU A 135 17.22 4.08 26.25
N SER A 136 18.09 4.73 25.50
CA SER A 136 18.39 6.15 25.69
C SER A 136 17.54 6.98 24.74
N ASP A 137 17.22 8.21 25.17
CA ASP A 137 16.50 9.18 24.33
C ASP A 137 17.21 9.47 22.99
N SER A 138 18.48 9.08 22.89
CA SER A 138 19.32 9.19 21.69
C SER A 138 19.24 7.96 20.77
N ASP A 139 18.52 6.88 21.14
CA ASP A 139 18.38 5.72 20.25
C ASP A 139 17.52 6.08 19.04
N THR A 140 18.19 6.14 17.89
CA THR A 140 17.57 6.54 16.62
C THR A 140 16.44 5.61 16.20
N SER A 141 16.46 4.34 16.58
CA SER A 141 15.39 3.39 16.26
C SER A 141 14.13 3.66 17.06
N VAL A 142 14.27 3.96 18.34
CA VAL A 142 13.17 4.35 19.25
C VAL A 142 12.56 5.67 18.80
N GLN A 143 13.40 6.68 18.56
CA GLN A 143 12.94 7.98 18.08
C GLN A 143 12.19 7.87 16.76
N LYS A 144 12.72 7.08 15.81
CA LYS A 144 12.06 6.85 14.53
C LYS A 144 10.69 6.21 14.71
N TYR A 145 10.60 5.16 15.52
CA TYR A 145 9.32 4.50 15.80
C TYR A 145 8.27 5.48 16.34
N PHE A 146 8.62 6.25 17.38
CA PHE A 146 7.69 7.23 17.95
C PHE A 146 7.31 8.34 16.95
N LYS A 147 8.25 8.81 16.14
CA LYS A 147 7.96 9.77 15.07
C LYS A 147 6.97 9.21 14.06
N ASP A 148 7.21 7.98 13.60
CA ASP A 148 6.34 7.32 12.63
C ASP A 148 4.92 7.09 13.18
N GLN A 149 4.79 6.73 14.47
CA GLN A 149 3.49 6.59 15.14
C GLN A 149 2.80 7.95 15.32
N ALA A 150 3.52 8.96 15.78
CA ALA A 150 2.97 10.31 15.93
C ALA A 150 2.49 10.88 14.58
N TYR A 151 3.25 10.66 13.52
CA TYR A 151 2.86 11.08 12.16
C TYR A 151 1.59 10.37 11.69
N LYS A 152 1.48 9.06 11.91
CA LYS A 152 0.27 8.29 11.56
C LYS A 152 -0.96 8.79 12.30
N LEU A 153 -0.84 9.05 13.61
CA LEU A 153 -1.93 9.59 14.42
C LEU A 153 -2.34 10.99 13.95
N LEU A 154 -1.37 11.87 13.71
CA LEU A 154 -1.65 13.21 13.21
C LEU A 154 -2.39 13.14 11.86
N LYS A 155 -1.94 12.29 10.94
CA LYS A 155 -2.57 12.15 9.64
C LYS A 155 -3.97 11.53 9.69
N SER A 156 -4.28 10.71 10.69
CA SER A 156 -5.61 10.08 10.84
C SER A 156 -6.63 10.97 11.55
N GLU A 157 -6.19 11.87 12.44
CA GLU A 157 -7.08 12.66 13.30
C GLU A 157 -7.16 14.15 12.89
N ILE A 158 -6.17 14.64 12.16
CA ILE A 158 -6.12 16.03 11.72
C ILE A 158 -6.15 16.05 10.19
N SER A 159 -7.03 16.86 9.61
CA SER A 159 -6.93 17.23 8.19
C SER A 159 -5.61 18.01 8.01
N THR A 160 -4.52 17.26 7.78
CA THR A 160 -3.19 17.86 7.55
C THR A 160 -3.20 18.80 6.36
N ASP A 161 -4.09 18.55 5.39
CA ASP A 161 -4.20 19.32 4.17
C ASP A 161 -4.69 20.76 4.47
N GLU A 162 -5.71 20.92 5.34
CA GLU A 162 -6.19 22.27 5.72
C GLU A 162 -5.13 23.08 6.51
N VAL A 163 -4.37 22.40 7.38
CA VAL A 163 -3.28 23.04 8.13
C VAL A 163 -2.14 23.42 7.20
N GLU A 164 -1.77 22.52 6.28
CA GLU A 164 -0.74 22.77 5.27
C GLU A 164 -1.12 23.92 4.37
N ASP A 165 -2.34 23.96 3.85
CA ASP A 165 -2.84 25.03 2.99
C ASP A 165 -2.83 26.38 3.72
N SER A 166 -3.24 26.42 4.98
CA SER A 166 -3.21 27.63 5.79
C SER A 166 -1.78 28.14 6.00
N ILE A 167 -0.85 27.26 6.37
CA ILE A 167 0.55 27.63 6.56
C ILE A 167 1.19 28.05 5.23
N ARG A 168 0.96 27.30 4.16
CA ARG A 168 1.43 27.59 2.81
C ARG A 168 0.99 28.98 2.37
N HIS A 169 -0.29 29.28 2.51
CA HIS A 169 -0.85 30.58 2.15
C HIS A 169 -0.16 31.74 2.87
N HIS A 170 0.05 31.63 4.19
CA HIS A 170 0.72 32.69 4.96
C HIS A 170 2.20 32.86 4.59
N ILE A 171 2.89 31.77 4.29
CA ILE A 171 4.29 31.82 3.85
C ILE A 171 4.40 32.42 2.44
N GLU A 172 3.52 32.02 1.51
CA GLU A 172 3.47 32.55 0.14
C GLU A 172 3.17 34.05 0.15
N GLU A 173 2.26 34.51 0.99
CA GLU A 173 1.99 35.94 1.16
C GLU A 173 3.23 36.71 1.66
N ALA A 174 3.91 36.15 2.66
CA ALA A 174 5.14 36.76 3.19
C ALA A 174 6.28 36.79 2.15
N LEU A 175 6.49 35.68 1.47
CA LEU A 175 7.49 35.57 0.39
C LEU A 175 7.16 36.47 -0.79
N GLY A 176 5.89 36.55 -1.19
CA GLY A 176 5.45 37.45 -2.25
C GLY A 176 5.81 38.90 -1.99
N LYS A 177 5.65 39.38 -0.74
CA LYS A 177 6.07 40.73 -0.34
C LYS A 177 7.59 40.93 -0.41
N ILE A 178 8.38 39.90 -0.08
CA ILE A 178 9.84 39.95 -0.15
C ILE A 178 10.29 39.92 -1.61
N THR A 179 9.77 38.98 -2.40
CA THR A 179 10.07 38.83 -3.83
C THR A 179 9.73 40.10 -4.60
N GLN A 180 8.58 40.70 -4.32
CA GLN A 180 8.22 42.00 -4.94
C GLN A 180 9.26 43.09 -4.66
N LYS A 181 9.74 43.19 -3.42
CA LYS A 181 10.78 44.16 -3.07
C LYS A 181 12.11 43.90 -3.77
N ILE A 182 12.48 42.62 -3.89
CA ILE A 182 13.71 42.23 -4.61
C ILE A 182 13.58 42.59 -6.09
N ASN A 183 12.48 42.22 -6.73
CA ASN A 183 12.24 42.42 -8.15
C ASN A 183 12.06 43.92 -8.54
N GLN A 184 11.83 44.80 -7.56
CA GLN A 184 11.85 46.26 -7.81
C GLN A 184 13.26 46.84 -8.03
N VAL A 185 14.30 46.12 -7.60
CA VAL A 185 15.70 46.62 -7.67
C VAL A 185 16.59 45.75 -8.59
N VAL A 186 16.07 44.67 -9.15
CA VAL A 186 16.78 43.78 -10.10
C VAL A 186 16.25 44.01 -11.51
N PRO A 187 17.09 43.82 -12.55
CA PRO A 187 16.67 43.86 -13.96
C PRO A 187 15.59 42.79 -14.26
N GLU A 188 14.77 43.02 -15.30
CA GLU A 188 13.66 42.11 -15.66
C GLU A 188 14.10 40.68 -15.96
N ASP A 189 15.29 40.50 -16.51
CA ASP A 189 15.87 39.19 -16.86
C ASP A 189 16.50 38.47 -15.67
N GLU A 190 16.63 39.11 -14.52
CA GLU A 190 17.15 38.53 -13.28
C GLU A 190 16.09 38.43 -12.18
N GLN A 191 14.81 38.64 -12.50
CA GLN A 191 13.74 38.56 -11.53
C GLN A 191 13.59 37.11 -10.97
N VAL A 192 13.29 37.03 -9.69
CA VAL A 192 13.18 35.79 -8.93
C VAL A 192 11.74 35.50 -8.59
N GLU A 193 11.40 34.19 -8.53
CA GLU A 193 10.13 33.67 -8.04
C GLU A 193 10.41 32.75 -6.84
N ALA A 194 9.66 32.92 -5.76
CA ALA A 194 9.80 32.09 -4.56
C ALA A 194 8.70 31.03 -4.55
N GLN A 195 9.09 29.77 -4.34
CA GLN A 195 8.18 28.64 -4.16
C GLN A 195 8.29 28.06 -2.76
N VAL A 196 7.18 27.59 -2.22
CA VAL A 196 7.10 26.96 -0.89
C VAL A 196 6.95 25.46 -1.06
N GLU A 197 7.92 24.70 -0.56
CA GLU A 197 7.82 23.26 -0.42
C GLU A 197 7.68 22.89 1.05
N PHE A 198 6.63 22.15 1.40
CA PHE A 198 6.34 21.78 2.78
C PHE A 198 6.65 20.31 3.02
N ASP A 199 7.56 20.02 3.97
CA ASP A 199 7.97 18.67 4.32
C ASP A 199 7.65 18.36 5.79
N TRP A 200 6.52 17.73 6.02
CA TRP A 200 6.05 17.30 7.34
C TRP A 200 7.05 16.40 8.09
N SER A 201 7.84 15.61 7.37
CA SER A 201 8.80 14.71 8.00
C SER A 201 9.89 15.47 8.75
N LYS A 202 10.24 16.67 8.26
CA LYS A 202 11.22 17.55 8.89
C LYS A 202 10.64 18.31 10.08
N LEU A 203 9.36 18.66 10.05
CA LEU A 203 8.69 19.36 11.16
C LEU A 203 8.67 18.53 12.44
N ILE A 204 8.38 17.22 12.31
CA ILE A 204 8.35 16.28 13.44
C ILE A 204 9.77 15.92 13.93
N SER A 205 10.79 16.12 13.10
CA SER A 205 12.18 15.78 13.45
C SER A 205 12.81 16.64 14.54
N THR A 206 12.23 17.80 14.83
CA THR A 206 12.78 18.80 15.77
C THR A 206 12.18 18.71 17.18
N THR A 207 11.23 17.79 17.43
CA THR A 207 10.61 17.66 18.75
C THR A 207 11.51 16.86 19.68
N TYR A 208 12.23 17.57 20.57
CA TYR A 208 12.98 16.94 21.67
C TYR A 208 12.05 16.76 22.87
N TRP A 209 11.94 15.54 23.36
CA TRP A 209 11.36 15.29 24.67
C TRP A 209 12.38 15.70 25.72
N ARG A 210 12.08 16.71 26.52
CA ARG A 210 12.86 17.03 27.73
C ARG A 210 12.20 16.33 28.91
N ASN A 211 13.02 15.56 29.67
CA ASN A 211 12.65 15.07 31.00
C ASN A 211 12.52 16.24 31.97
#